data_0e0414af4f3ee0f613080f36aa7b674a
#
_entry.id   0e0414af4f3ee0f613080f36aa7b674a
#
_cell.length_a   1.000
_cell.length_b   1.000
_cell.length_c   1.000
_cell.angle_alpha   90.00
_cell.angle_beta   90.00
_cell.angle_gamma   90.00
#
_symmetry.space_group_name_H-M   'P 1'
#
loop_
_entity.id
_entity.type
_entity.pdbx_description
1 polymer ?
#
loop_
_entity_poly.entity_id
_entity_poly.type
_entity_poly.pdbx_seq_one_letter_code
_entity_poly.pdbx_strand_id
1 'polypeptide(L)' 'MDKDTYNNWVKVKETFESSGNTENFYYQRACAIVGGAPDPIDKMIKQDNAASDG' A
#
# COMPACT_ATOMS: atom_id res chain seq x y z
N MET A 1 0.71 11.85 5.53
CA MET A 1 -0.51 11.29 4.91
C MET A 1 -1.72 11.86 5.60
N ASP A 2 -2.72 12.25 4.83
CA ASP A 2 -3.95 12.79 5.38
C ASP A 2 -4.70 11.73 6.19
N LYS A 3 -5.41 12.22 7.19
CA LYS A 3 -6.22 11.34 8.01
C LYS A 3 -7.27 10.61 7.18
N ASP A 4 -7.88 11.31 6.23
CA ASP A 4 -8.88 10.70 5.37
C ASP A 4 -8.27 9.60 4.51
N THR A 5 -7.08 9.84 3.96
CA THR A 5 -6.39 8.86 3.15
C THR A 5 -6.04 7.63 3.99
N TYR A 6 -5.55 7.87 5.21
CA TYR A 6 -5.22 6.77 6.12
C TYR A 6 -6.46 5.94 6.42
N ASN A 7 -7.57 6.60 6.74
CA ASN A 7 -8.81 5.91 7.04
C ASN A 7 -9.31 5.10 5.84
N ASN A 8 -9.11 5.62 4.63
CA ASN A 8 -9.47 4.87 3.43
C ASN A 8 -8.68 3.58 3.33
N TRP A 9 -7.39 3.63 3.62
CA TRP A 9 -6.56 2.43 3.58
C TRP A 9 -6.93 1.42 4.64
N VAL A 10 -7.31 1.90 5.84
CA VAL A 10 -7.83 1.01 6.88
C VAL A 10 -9.07 0.30 6.39
N LYS A 11 -9.96 1.03 5.74
CA LYS A 11 -11.20 0.46 5.22
C LYS A 11 -10.91 -0.56 4.13
N VAL A 12 -9.98 -0.26 3.24
CA VAL A 12 -9.59 -1.18 2.18
C VAL A 12 -9.03 -2.46 2.78
N LYS A 13 -8.15 -2.33 3.76
CA LYS A 13 -7.57 -3.47 4.44
C LYS A 13 -8.65 -4.35 5.06
N GLU A 14 -9.56 -3.75 5.79
CA GLU A 14 -10.63 -4.49 6.46
C GLU A 14 -11.56 -5.17 5.46
N THR A 15 -11.87 -4.48 4.36
CA THR A 15 -12.73 -5.03 3.33
C THR A 15 -12.13 -6.29 2.72
N PHE A 16 -10.84 -6.24 2.40
CA PHE A 16 -10.17 -7.43 1.84
C PHE A 16 -10.09 -8.56 2.85
N GLU A 17 -9.82 -8.25 4.11
CA GLU A 17 -9.77 -9.28 5.15
C GLU A 17 -11.14 -9.93 5.34
N SER A 18 -12.18 -9.13 5.28
CA SER A 18 -13.55 -9.63 5.45
C SER A 18 -13.96 -10.54 4.31
N SER A 19 -13.51 -10.24 3.10
CA SER A 19 -13.84 -11.07 1.94
C SER A 19 -12.86 -12.22 1.72
N GLY A 20 -11.81 -12.29 2.53
CA GLY A 20 -10.80 -13.33 2.40
C GLY A 20 -9.82 -13.11 1.26
N ASN A 21 -9.86 -11.97 0.62
CA ASN A 21 -9.02 -11.66 -0.53
C ASN A 21 -7.73 -10.98 -0.07
N THR A 22 -6.84 -11.77 0.53
CA THR A 22 -5.63 -11.21 1.14
C THR A 22 -4.38 -11.44 0.32
N GLU A 23 -4.51 -11.99 -0.89
CA GLU A 23 -3.36 -12.29 -1.73
C GLU A 23 -3.30 -11.36 -2.94
N ASN A 24 -3.65 -10.10 -2.76
CA ASN A 24 -3.57 -9.14 -3.84
C ASN A 24 -2.67 -7.98 -3.42
N PHE A 25 -2.19 -7.25 -4.43
CA PHE A 25 -1.23 -6.19 -4.20
C PHE A 25 -1.83 -5.01 -3.43
N TYR A 26 -3.11 -4.75 -3.66
CA TYR A 26 -3.77 -3.66 -2.93
C TYR A 26 -3.85 -3.95 -1.44
N TYR A 27 -4.11 -5.19 -1.09
CA TYR A 27 -4.12 -5.57 0.31
C TYR A 27 -2.74 -5.37 0.94
N GLN A 28 -1.69 -5.76 0.21
CA GLN A 28 -0.33 -5.58 0.70
C GLN A 28 -0.01 -4.10 0.91
N ARG A 29 -0.42 -3.25 -0.02
CA ARG A 29 -0.25 -1.82 0.13
C ARG A 29 -1.00 -1.30 1.35
N ALA A 30 -2.23 -1.73 1.53
CA ALA A 30 -3.04 -1.29 2.66
C ALA A 30 -2.39 -1.70 3.97
N CYS A 31 -1.91 -2.92 4.06
CA CYS A 31 -1.22 -3.39 5.26
C CYS A 31 0.01 -2.55 5.57
N ALA A 32 0.80 -2.26 4.55
CA ALA A 32 2.01 -1.47 4.73
C ALA A 32 1.67 -0.06 5.21
N ILE A 33 0.70 0.57 4.56
CA ILE A 33 0.34 1.95 4.89
C ILE A 33 -0.24 2.04 6.30
N VAL A 34 -1.14 1.12 6.64
CA VAL A 34 -1.77 1.12 7.96
C VAL A 34 -0.74 0.81 9.04
N GLY A 35 0.22 -0.06 8.73
CA GLY A 35 1.26 -0.43 9.68
C GLY A 35 2.40 0.58 9.78
N GLY A 36 2.38 1.63 8.97
CA GLY A 36 3.43 2.64 9.00
C GLY A 36 4.67 2.28 8.20
N ALA A 37 4.60 1.22 7.39
CA ALA A 37 5.71 0.82 6.54
C ALA A 37 5.65 1.56 5.21
N PRO A 38 6.78 1.62 4.47
CA PRO A 38 6.77 2.24 3.15
C PRO A 38 5.84 1.53 2.19
N ASP A 39 5.21 2.30 1.32
CA ASP A 39 4.33 1.75 0.29
C ASP A 39 5.18 0.92 -0.69
N PRO A 40 4.82 -0.35 -0.94
CA PRO A 40 5.58 -1.17 -1.88
C PRO A 40 5.67 -0.56 -3.27
N ILE A 41 4.64 0.16 -3.69
CA ILE A 41 4.68 0.80 -5.00
C ILE A 41 5.70 1.92 -5.05
N ASP A 42 5.84 2.69 -3.97
CA ASP A 42 6.86 3.72 -3.90
C ASP A 42 8.26 3.14 -4.09
N LYS A 43 8.48 1.99 -3.47
CA LYS A 43 9.77 1.33 -3.59
C LYS A 43 10.05 0.91 -5.01
N MET A 44 9.05 0.37 -5.68
CA MET A 44 9.18 -0.04 -7.08
C MET A 44 9.42 1.15 -7.99
N ILE A 45 8.68 2.22 -7.78
CA ILE A 45 8.82 3.43 -8.58
C ILE A 45 10.19 4.04 -8.39
N LYS A 46 10.68 4.07 -7.17
CA LYS A 46 12.00 4.63 -6.89
C LYS A 46 13.09 3.85 -7.59
N GLN A 47 12.98 2.53 -7.61
CA GLN A 47 13.95 1.70 -8.29
C GLN A 47 13.96 1.98 -9.80
N ASP A 48 12.77 2.09 -10.38
CA ASP A 48 12.66 2.41 -11.80
C ASP A 48 13.25 3.77 -12.11
N ASN A 49 12.94 4.75 -11.28
CA ASN A 49 13.46 6.09 -11.48
C ASN A 49 14.98 6.13 -11.37
N ALA A 50 15.52 5.42 -10.40
CA ALA A 50 16.96 5.35 -10.24
C ALA A 50 17.62 4.73 -11.46
N ALA A 51 17.01 3.69 -11.99
CA ALA A 51 17.52 3.04 -13.19
C ALA A 51 17.42 3.96 -14.40
N SER A 52 16.33 4.71 -14.48
CA SER A 52 16.14 5.64 -15.60
C SER A 52 17.14 6.78 -15.56
N ASP A 53 17.36 7.31 -14.38
CA ASP A 53 18.28 8.44 -14.21
C ASP A 53 19.73 8.00 -14.25
N GLY A 54 19.96 6.80 -13.80
CA GLY A 54 21.29 6.28 -13.76
C GLY A 54 21.85 6.02 -15.12
#